data_5f02756e5c55372c6a347e07edfa6a31
#
_entry.id   5f02756e5c55372c6a347e07edfa6a31
#
_cell.length_a   1.000
_cell.length_b   1.000
_cell.length_c   1.000
_cell.angle_alpha   90.00
_cell.angle_beta   90.00
_cell.angle_gamma   90.00
#
_symmetry.space_group_name_H-M   'P 1'
#
loop_
_entity.id
_entity.type
_entity.pdbx_description
1 polymer ?
#
loop_
_entity_poly.entity_id
_entity_poly.type
_entity_poly.pdbx_seq_one_letter_code
_entity_poly.pdbx_strand_id
1 'polypeptide(L)'
;MSDWIYQSVSEVEVRQKGREALQQSKAVSNPNNIKMIEKVIYDLSVSNTTLNRKKYVCLIQEFLRDVWFLKRKTLNEVYQMYVDTLRDASTSQIGWSSPLFDEFRVKEQLEIENISRPVVEAQEGFFECPRCHQKNTRFKSEQRRRADEESTVTVFCMNPLCGYRYVL
;
A
#
# COMPACT_ATOMS: atom_id res chain seq x y z
N MET A 1 10.21 -9.72 -19.04
CA MET A 1 10.24 -8.83 -20.25
C MET A 1 11.59 -8.14 -20.25
N SER A 2 12.31 -8.38 -21.29
CA SER A 2 13.77 -8.42 -21.37
C SER A 2 14.49 -7.07 -21.17
N ASP A 3 15.47 -7.06 -20.30
CA ASP A 3 16.36 -5.92 -19.97
C ASP A 3 17.13 -5.33 -21.18
N TRP A 4 17.16 -6.02 -22.31
CA TRP A 4 17.88 -5.59 -23.50
C TRP A 4 17.24 -4.40 -24.24
N ILE A 5 15.92 -4.17 -24.08
CA ILE A 5 15.22 -3.02 -24.71
C ILE A 5 15.70 -1.69 -24.13
N TYR A 6 16.16 -1.70 -22.87
CA TYR A 6 16.63 -0.49 -22.20
C TYR A 6 18.10 -0.14 -22.46
N GLN A 7 18.88 -1.05 -23.05
CA GLN A 7 20.33 -0.83 -23.29
C GLN A 7 20.63 -0.05 -24.57
N SER A 8 19.72 -0.06 -25.55
CA SER A 8 19.94 0.58 -26.87
C SER A 8 19.50 2.05 -26.95
N VAL A 9 18.75 2.54 -25.98
CA VAL A 9 18.21 3.91 -25.97
C VAL A 9 19.22 4.87 -25.34
N SER A 10 19.46 6.04 -25.95
CA SER A 10 20.37 7.04 -25.39
C SER A 10 19.81 7.62 -24.08
N GLU A 11 20.71 8.09 -23.20
CA GLU A 11 20.31 8.74 -21.93
C GLU A 11 19.41 9.96 -22.18
N VAL A 12 19.72 10.72 -23.23
CA VAL A 12 18.94 11.89 -23.63
C VAL A 12 17.50 11.53 -23.99
N GLU A 13 17.31 10.42 -24.71
CA GLU A 13 15.98 9.93 -25.08
C GLU A 13 15.19 9.43 -23.87
N VAL A 14 15.86 8.75 -22.92
CA VAL A 14 15.22 8.30 -21.67
C VAL A 14 14.71 9.49 -20.87
N ARG A 15 15.52 10.54 -20.75
CA ARG A 15 15.16 11.78 -20.06
C ARG A 15 14.06 12.55 -20.77
N GLN A 16 14.08 12.55 -22.11
CA GLN A 16 13.02 13.18 -22.90
C GLN A 16 11.68 12.46 -22.67
N LYS A 17 11.65 11.13 -22.74
CA LYS A 17 10.45 10.34 -22.42
C LYS A 17 9.95 10.56 -21.00
N GLY A 18 10.83 10.71 -20.03
CA GLY A 18 10.46 11.07 -18.66
C GLY A 18 9.74 12.41 -18.57
N ARG A 19 10.24 13.45 -19.26
CA ARG A 19 9.59 14.77 -19.34
C ARG A 19 8.25 14.71 -20.06
N GLU A 20 8.15 13.96 -21.14
CA GLU A 20 6.89 13.73 -21.86
C GLU A 20 5.84 13.05 -20.97
N ALA A 21 6.24 12.03 -20.21
CA ALA A 21 5.35 11.36 -19.26
C ALA A 21 4.83 12.31 -18.17
N LEU A 22 5.70 13.15 -17.60
CA LEU A 22 5.31 14.18 -16.62
C LEU A 22 4.34 15.20 -17.23
N GLN A 23 4.55 15.59 -18.49
CA GLN A 23 3.68 16.53 -19.21
C GLN A 23 2.32 15.92 -19.55
N GLN A 24 2.30 14.69 -20.07
CA GLN A 24 1.08 13.98 -20.46
C GLN A 24 0.16 13.69 -19.25
N SER A 25 0.74 13.47 -18.08
CA SER A 25 -0.02 13.19 -16.84
C SER A 25 -0.91 14.33 -16.38
N LYS A 26 -0.72 15.55 -16.91
CA LYS A 26 -1.37 16.81 -16.46
C LYS A 26 -1.18 17.10 -14.96
N ALA A 27 -0.36 16.32 -14.28
CA ALA A 27 -0.03 16.54 -12.88
C ALA A 27 0.78 17.81 -12.68
N VAL A 28 1.59 18.18 -13.68
CA VAL A 28 2.46 19.35 -13.68
C VAL A 28 2.15 20.17 -14.94
N SER A 29 1.57 21.35 -14.77
CA SER A 29 1.17 22.21 -15.90
C SER A 29 2.29 23.13 -16.37
N ASN A 30 3.23 23.50 -15.48
CA ASN A 30 4.28 24.45 -15.80
C ASN A 30 5.53 23.73 -16.35
N PRO A 31 6.00 24.08 -17.55
CA PRO A 31 7.16 23.42 -18.18
C PRO A 31 8.47 23.61 -17.38
N ASN A 32 8.60 24.70 -16.62
CA ASN A 32 9.76 24.89 -15.75
C ASN A 32 9.75 23.93 -14.57
N ASN A 33 8.59 23.67 -13.99
CA ASN A 33 8.45 22.70 -12.90
C ASN A 33 8.75 21.28 -13.41
N ILE A 34 8.33 20.94 -14.63
CA ILE A 34 8.66 19.64 -15.25
C ILE A 34 10.18 19.45 -15.34
N LYS A 35 10.92 20.45 -15.79
CA LYS A 35 12.37 20.38 -15.88
C LYS A 35 13.03 20.25 -14.49
N MET A 36 12.53 20.97 -13.50
CA MET A 36 13.05 20.91 -12.13
C MET A 36 12.80 19.53 -11.49
N ILE A 37 11.60 19.00 -11.62
CA ILE A 37 11.21 17.69 -11.10
C ILE A 37 12.03 16.59 -11.80
N GLU A 38 12.10 16.62 -13.13
CA GLU A 38 12.88 15.65 -13.88
C GLU A 38 14.35 15.67 -13.48
N LYS A 39 14.92 16.84 -13.23
CA LYS A 39 16.31 16.98 -12.79
C LYS A 39 16.52 16.31 -11.42
N VAL A 40 15.64 16.54 -10.46
CA VAL A 40 15.73 15.90 -9.13
C VAL A 40 15.64 14.38 -9.25
N ILE A 41 14.68 13.87 -10.03
CA ILE A 41 14.52 12.43 -10.27
C ILE A 41 15.76 11.84 -10.96
N TYR A 42 16.32 12.56 -11.93
CA TYR A 42 17.57 12.17 -12.57
C TYR A 42 18.71 12.07 -11.55
N ASP A 43 18.91 13.10 -10.74
CA ASP A 43 19.99 13.15 -9.74
C ASP A 43 19.85 12.01 -8.70
N LEU A 44 18.61 11.66 -8.31
CA LEU A 44 18.31 10.51 -7.44
C LEU A 44 18.59 9.15 -8.10
N SER A 45 18.55 9.09 -9.42
CA SER A 45 18.71 7.85 -10.20
C SER A 45 20.13 7.61 -10.69
N VAL A 46 21.01 8.60 -10.58
CA VAL A 46 22.43 8.47 -10.93
C VAL A 46 23.18 7.72 -9.84
N SER A 47 23.92 6.68 -10.23
CA SER A 47 24.82 5.94 -9.36
C SER A 47 26.18 5.85 -10.03
N ASN A 48 27.25 6.26 -9.34
CA ASN A 48 28.61 6.24 -9.87
C ASN A 48 28.74 6.88 -11.26
N THR A 49 28.18 8.06 -11.46
CA THR A 49 28.19 8.84 -12.72
C THR A 49 27.39 8.24 -13.88
N THR A 50 26.72 7.13 -13.70
CA THR A 50 25.88 6.50 -14.72
C THR A 50 24.40 6.50 -14.31
N LEU A 51 23.53 6.78 -15.30
CA LEU A 51 22.10 6.73 -15.08
C LEU A 51 21.59 5.30 -14.91
N ASN A 52 21.06 4.99 -13.72
CA ASN A 52 20.29 3.77 -13.53
C ASN A 52 18.88 3.94 -14.11
N ARG A 53 18.70 3.50 -15.35
CA ARG A 53 17.46 3.68 -16.13
C ARG A 53 16.24 3.07 -15.46
N LYS A 54 16.39 1.87 -14.86
CA LYS A 54 15.32 1.19 -14.15
C LYS A 54 14.85 2.02 -12.95
N LYS A 55 15.80 2.49 -12.14
CA LYS A 55 15.51 3.37 -11.01
C LYS A 55 14.85 4.69 -11.45
N TYR A 56 15.34 5.29 -12.54
CA TYR A 56 14.77 6.52 -13.09
C TYR A 56 13.30 6.36 -13.49
N VAL A 57 12.99 5.29 -14.23
CA VAL A 57 11.60 5.02 -14.65
C VAL A 57 10.71 4.74 -13.44
N CYS A 58 11.19 3.97 -12.46
CA CYS A 58 10.44 3.73 -11.22
C CYS A 58 10.15 5.03 -10.47
N LEU A 59 11.14 5.92 -10.31
CA LEU A 59 10.95 7.20 -9.62
C LEU A 59 9.99 8.14 -10.34
N ILE A 60 9.98 8.17 -11.69
CA ILE A 60 8.95 8.91 -12.45
C ILE A 60 7.55 8.36 -12.13
N GLN A 61 7.39 7.05 -12.15
CA GLN A 61 6.09 6.42 -11.88
C GLN A 61 5.64 6.64 -10.42
N GLU A 62 6.55 6.56 -9.47
CA GLU A 62 6.28 6.85 -8.06
C GLU A 62 5.88 8.30 -7.86
N PHE A 63 6.59 9.24 -8.46
CA PHE A 63 6.25 10.66 -8.39
C PHE A 63 4.84 10.92 -8.95
N LEU A 64 4.51 10.39 -10.13
CA LEU A 64 3.19 10.53 -10.73
C LEU A 64 2.09 9.92 -9.86
N ARG A 65 2.35 8.76 -9.26
CA ARG A 65 1.45 8.11 -8.33
C ARG A 65 1.26 8.98 -7.07
N ASP A 66 2.34 9.48 -6.49
CA ASP A 66 2.30 10.28 -5.28
C ASP A 66 1.50 11.57 -5.49
N VAL A 67 1.73 12.27 -6.60
CA VAL A 67 0.95 13.47 -6.96
C VAL A 67 -0.52 13.12 -7.23
N TRP A 68 -0.80 11.99 -7.88
CA TRP A 68 -2.17 11.57 -8.17
C TRP A 68 -2.93 11.14 -6.91
N PHE A 69 -2.27 10.40 -6.03
CA PHE A 69 -2.87 9.87 -4.80
C PHE A 69 -3.09 10.97 -3.76
N LEU A 70 -2.14 11.91 -3.67
CA LEU A 70 -2.14 13.00 -2.70
C LEU A 70 -2.87 14.25 -3.24
N LYS A 71 -4.03 14.08 -3.86
CA LYS A 71 -4.84 15.18 -4.45
C LYS A 71 -5.06 16.39 -3.55
N ARG A 72 -4.89 16.24 -2.24
CA ARG A 72 -5.06 17.31 -1.24
C ARG A 72 -3.74 17.99 -0.85
N LYS A 73 -2.59 17.47 -1.28
CA LYS A 73 -1.29 18.05 -0.99
C LYS A 73 -0.76 18.76 -2.23
N THR A 74 -0.05 19.85 -2.01
CA THR A 74 0.46 20.64 -3.12
C THR A 74 1.60 19.93 -3.82
N LEU A 75 1.73 20.17 -5.14
CA LEU A 75 2.87 19.69 -5.93
C LEU A 75 4.22 20.05 -5.28
N ASN A 76 4.29 21.22 -4.61
CA ASN A 76 5.49 21.67 -3.93
C ASN A 76 5.88 20.78 -2.76
N GLU A 77 4.94 20.22 -2.00
CA GLU A 77 5.24 19.31 -0.89
C GLU A 77 5.83 18.00 -1.40
N VAL A 78 5.25 17.43 -2.46
CA VAL A 78 5.79 16.22 -3.09
C VAL A 78 7.19 16.49 -3.69
N TYR A 79 7.37 17.62 -4.36
CA TYR A 79 8.67 18.03 -4.89
C TYR A 79 9.70 18.19 -3.76
N GLN A 80 9.33 18.87 -2.68
CA GLN A 80 10.23 19.11 -1.54
C GLN A 80 10.68 17.79 -0.92
N MET A 81 9.78 16.83 -0.77
CA MET A 81 10.11 15.49 -0.29
C MET A 81 11.19 14.80 -1.14
N TYR A 82 11.13 14.93 -2.48
CA TYR A 82 12.17 14.39 -3.36
C TYR A 82 13.50 15.13 -3.20
N VAL A 83 13.48 16.46 -3.02
CA VAL A 83 14.67 17.25 -2.75
C VAL A 83 15.31 16.88 -1.40
N ASP A 84 14.50 16.67 -0.36
CA ASP A 84 14.98 16.29 0.97
C ASP A 84 15.57 14.87 0.95
N THR A 85 14.99 13.94 0.20
CA THR A 85 15.57 12.61 -0.02
C THR A 85 16.93 12.69 -0.73
N LEU A 86 17.13 13.65 -1.62
CA LEU A 86 18.42 13.88 -2.28
C LEU A 86 19.49 14.36 -1.29
N ARG A 87 19.10 15.20 -0.32
CA ARG A 87 19.99 15.74 0.70
C ARG A 87 20.37 14.71 1.75
N ASP A 88 19.41 13.86 2.11
CA ASP A 88 19.55 12.83 3.13
C ASP A 88 19.55 11.44 2.48
N ALA A 89 20.72 11.00 2.06
CA ALA A 89 20.93 9.72 1.37
C ALA A 89 20.61 8.48 2.25
N SER A 90 20.41 8.66 3.56
CA SER A 90 20.19 7.56 4.52
C SER A 90 18.71 7.17 4.65
N THR A 91 17.78 8.05 4.32
CA THR A 91 16.34 7.83 4.48
C THR A 91 15.61 7.95 3.15
N SER A 92 15.01 6.86 2.68
CA SER A 92 14.09 6.91 1.54
C SER A 92 12.75 7.47 1.99
N GLN A 93 12.51 8.75 1.70
CA GLN A 93 11.24 9.43 1.98
C GLN A 93 10.25 9.37 0.80
N ILE A 94 10.56 8.57 -0.20
CA ILE A 94 9.79 8.47 -1.44
C ILE A 94 8.95 7.19 -1.44
N GLY A 95 7.77 7.26 -2.05
CA GLY A 95 6.85 6.13 -2.16
C GLY A 95 6.08 5.84 -0.87
N TRP A 96 5.63 4.60 -0.71
CA TRP A 96 4.77 4.20 0.41
C TRP A 96 5.40 4.40 1.80
N SER A 97 6.72 4.37 1.89
CA SER A 97 7.46 4.63 3.13
C SER A 97 7.52 6.11 3.53
N SER A 98 7.06 7.01 2.66
CA SER A 98 7.05 8.45 2.91
C SER A 98 6.12 8.83 4.07
N PRO A 99 6.49 9.82 4.90
CA PRO A 99 5.62 10.38 5.93
C PRO A 99 4.28 10.91 5.39
N LEU A 100 4.22 11.30 4.11
CA LEU A 100 2.98 11.75 3.47
C LEU A 100 1.90 10.66 3.41
N PHE A 101 2.28 9.39 3.52
CA PHE A 101 1.37 8.24 3.50
C PHE A 101 1.07 7.67 4.89
N ASP A 102 1.53 8.32 5.99
CA ASP A 102 1.31 7.82 7.35
C ASP A 102 -0.15 7.60 7.67
N GLU A 103 -1.02 8.55 7.31
CA GLU A 103 -2.46 8.43 7.53
C GLU A 103 -3.06 7.21 6.80
N PHE A 104 -2.58 6.95 5.58
CA PHE A 104 -3.04 5.80 4.79
C PHE A 104 -2.53 4.48 5.36
N ARG A 105 -1.26 4.44 5.84
CA ARG A 105 -0.68 3.26 6.49
C ARG A 105 -1.42 2.91 7.79
N VAL A 106 -1.70 3.92 8.60
CA VAL A 106 -2.48 3.73 9.85
C VAL A 106 -3.88 3.19 9.52
N LYS A 107 -4.53 3.75 8.49
CA LYS A 107 -5.85 3.28 8.08
C LYS A 107 -5.82 1.85 7.57
N GLU A 108 -4.86 1.51 6.72
CA GLU A 108 -4.66 0.14 6.23
C GLU A 108 -4.40 -0.84 7.37
N GLN A 109 -3.54 -0.46 8.32
CA GLN A 109 -3.26 -1.25 9.52
C GLN A 109 -4.53 -1.53 10.33
N LEU A 110 -5.35 -0.52 10.56
CA LEU A 110 -6.63 -0.66 11.26
C LEU A 110 -7.62 -1.56 10.50
N GLU A 111 -7.66 -1.45 9.17
CA GLU A 111 -8.49 -2.32 8.33
C GLU A 111 -8.01 -3.78 8.41
N ILE A 112 -6.70 -4.02 8.33
CA ILE A 112 -6.10 -5.35 8.48
C ILE A 112 -6.40 -5.93 9.87
N GLU A 113 -6.25 -5.13 10.93
CA GLU A 113 -6.58 -5.55 12.28
C GLU A 113 -8.06 -5.89 12.45
N ASN A 114 -8.96 -5.09 11.87
CA ASN A 114 -10.39 -5.34 11.90
C ASN A 114 -10.79 -6.60 11.14
N ILE A 115 -10.17 -6.85 9.98
CA ILE A 115 -10.37 -8.09 9.21
C ILE A 115 -9.79 -9.30 9.95
N SER A 116 -8.64 -9.12 10.60
CA SER A 116 -7.93 -10.17 11.33
C SER A 116 -8.54 -10.47 12.68
N ARG A 117 -9.26 -9.51 13.28
CA ARG A 117 -10.01 -9.77 14.51
C ARG A 117 -11.12 -10.77 14.19
N PRO A 118 -11.08 -11.99 14.75
CA PRO A 118 -12.25 -12.84 14.63
C PRO A 118 -13.44 -12.06 15.20
N VAL A 119 -14.47 -11.86 14.41
CA VAL A 119 -15.75 -11.34 14.90
C VAL A 119 -16.31 -12.39 15.83
N VAL A 120 -15.82 -12.36 17.06
CA VAL A 120 -16.37 -13.16 18.13
C VAL A 120 -17.41 -12.26 18.78
N GLU A 121 -18.62 -12.29 18.26
CA GLU A 121 -19.77 -11.86 19.05
C GLU A 121 -19.85 -12.80 20.24
N ALA A 122 -19.24 -12.36 21.33
CA ALA A 122 -19.29 -13.08 22.59
C ALA A 122 -20.66 -12.87 23.24
N GLN A 123 -21.66 -13.56 22.71
CA GLN A 123 -22.88 -13.78 23.51
C GLN A 123 -22.63 -15.01 24.36
N GLU A 124 -22.30 -14.76 25.64
CA GLU A 124 -22.11 -15.82 26.58
C GLU A 124 -23.43 -16.61 26.77
N GLY A 125 -23.34 -17.92 26.64
CA GLY A 125 -24.42 -18.82 27.08
C GLY A 125 -25.51 -19.13 26.05
N PHE A 126 -25.39 -18.77 24.80
CA PHE A 126 -26.43 -19.07 23.79
C PHE A 126 -26.44 -20.54 23.37
N PHE A 127 -25.29 -21.19 23.32
CA PHE A 127 -25.16 -22.59 22.93
C PHE A 127 -24.55 -23.43 24.05
N GLU A 128 -25.09 -24.63 24.23
CA GLU A 128 -24.54 -25.61 25.16
C GLU A 128 -23.52 -26.50 24.46
N CYS A 129 -22.37 -26.71 25.08
CA CYS A 129 -21.35 -27.59 24.56
C CYS A 129 -21.81 -29.06 24.64
N PRO A 130 -21.89 -29.80 23.50
CA PRO A 130 -22.38 -31.19 23.57
C PRO A 130 -21.41 -32.14 24.26
N ARG A 131 -20.17 -31.72 24.55
CA ARG A 131 -19.15 -32.55 25.19
C ARG A 131 -19.10 -32.36 26.73
N CYS A 132 -19.16 -31.11 27.20
CA CYS A 132 -19.06 -30.83 28.65
C CYS A 132 -20.33 -30.23 29.25
N HIS A 133 -21.38 -30.05 28.48
CA HIS A 133 -22.68 -29.51 28.86
C HIS A 133 -22.65 -28.16 29.56
N GLN A 134 -21.55 -27.42 29.38
CA GLN A 134 -21.44 -26.08 29.90
C GLN A 134 -21.91 -25.06 28.85
N LYS A 135 -22.54 -23.98 29.32
CA LYS A 135 -23.00 -22.86 28.51
C LYS A 135 -21.90 -21.78 28.25
N ASN A 136 -20.67 -22.04 28.69
CA ASN A 136 -19.55 -21.16 28.43
C ASN A 136 -19.02 -21.40 27.00
N THR A 137 -19.75 -20.87 26.03
CA THR A 137 -19.44 -21.05 24.60
C THR A 137 -19.41 -19.69 23.91
N ARG A 138 -18.62 -19.59 22.87
CA ARG A 138 -18.62 -18.46 21.94
C ARG A 138 -18.96 -18.98 20.55
N PHE A 139 -19.63 -18.17 19.75
CA PHE A 139 -19.93 -18.55 18.36
C PHE A 139 -19.40 -17.52 17.38
N LYS A 140 -19.14 -17.97 16.16
CA LYS A 140 -18.79 -17.16 15.01
C LYS A 140 -19.74 -17.51 13.87
N SER A 141 -20.45 -16.51 13.35
CA SER A 141 -21.27 -16.64 12.15
C SER A 141 -20.49 -16.15 10.95
N GLU A 142 -20.35 -16.98 9.92
CA GLU A 142 -19.67 -16.62 8.67
C GLU A 142 -20.56 -16.97 7.48
N GLN A 143 -20.76 -16.00 6.60
CA GLN A 143 -21.37 -16.26 5.30
C GLN A 143 -20.30 -16.78 4.35
N ARG A 144 -20.23 -18.11 4.18
CA ARG A 144 -19.29 -18.79 3.28
C ARG A 144 -19.92 -19.25 1.98
N ARG A 145 -21.25 -19.18 1.89
CA ARG A 145 -22.04 -19.60 0.75
C ARG A 145 -22.69 -18.40 0.08
N ARG A 146 -23.60 -18.64 -0.86
CA ARG A 146 -24.32 -17.57 -1.57
C ARG A 146 -25.15 -16.74 -0.58
N ALA A 147 -25.47 -15.51 -0.95
CA ALA A 147 -26.17 -14.56 -0.08
C ALA A 147 -27.61 -14.98 0.28
N ASP A 148 -28.15 -15.95 -0.45
CA ASP A 148 -29.49 -16.55 -0.25
C ASP A 148 -29.46 -17.81 0.64
N GLU A 149 -28.27 -18.27 1.05
CA GLU A 149 -28.12 -19.41 1.95
C GLU A 149 -27.86 -18.96 3.40
N GLU A 150 -28.22 -19.80 4.36
CA GLU A 150 -28.00 -19.50 5.77
C GLU A 150 -26.50 -19.42 6.10
N SER A 151 -26.13 -18.51 7.02
CA SER A 151 -24.76 -18.37 7.49
C SER A 151 -24.33 -19.57 8.31
N THR A 152 -23.10 -20.01 8.11
CA THR A 152 -22.51 -21.10 8.90
C THR A 152 -22.12 -20.58 10.29
N VAL A 153 -22.67 -21.17 11.34
CA VAL A 153 -22.36 -20.83 12.72
C VAL A 153 -21.39 -21.86 13.30
N THR A 154 -20.20 -21.41 13.68
CA THR A 154 -19.21 -22.24 14.36
C THR A 154 -19.17 -21.87 15.85
N VAL A 155 -19.37 -22.85 16.71
CA VAL A 155 -19.40 -22.69 18.17
C VAL A 155 -18.10 -23.22 18.78
N PHE A 156 -17.53 -22.47 19.71
CA PHE A 156 -16.31 -22.80 20.43
C PHE A 156 -16.60 -22.89 21.95
N CYS A 157 -16.27 -24.01 22.55
CA CYS A 157 -16.32 -24.15 23.99
C CYS A 157 -15.12 -23.44 24.64
N MET A 158 -15.39 -22.52 25.55
CA MET A 158 -14.38 -21.73 26.25
C MET A 158 -13.86 -22.40 27.53
N ASN A 159 -14.36 -23.58 27.88
CA ASN A 159 -13.81 -24.37 28.99
C ASN A 159 -12.41 -24.87 28.63
N PRO A 160 -11.34 -24.47 29.36
CA PRO A 160 -9.95 -24.82 29.04
C PRO A 160 -9.69 -26.33 29.00
N LEU A 161 -10.48 -27.12 29.75
CA LEU A 161 -10.36 -28.59 29.77
C LEU A 161 -11.13 -29.26 28.65
N CYS A 162 -12.03 -28.57 27.96
CA CYS A 162 -12.86 -29.13 26.92
C CYS A 162 -12.41 -28.72 25.51
N GLY A 163 -12.31 -27.44 25.23
CA GLY A 163 -11.86 -26.86 23.94
C GLY A 163 -12.64 -27.37 22.72
N TYR A 164 -13.84 -27.94 22.87
CA TYR A 164 -14.58 -28.55 21.81
C TYR A 164 -15.14 -27.51 20.83
N ARG A 165 -15.07 -27.82 19.53
CA ARG A 165 -15.57 -26.97 18.45
C ARG A 165 -16.57 -27.75 17.62
N TYR A 166 -17.71 -27.13 17.27
CA TYR A 166 -18.72 -27.71 16.38
C TYR A 166 -19.38 -26.67 15.50
N VAL A 167 -20.06 -27.12 14.46
CA VAL A 167 -20.74 -26.28 13.46
C VAL A 167 -22.23 -26.59 13.54
N LEU A 168 -23.05 -25.56 13.47
CA LEU A 168 -24.51 -25.61 13.40
C LEU A 168 -24.96 -25.39 11.96
#